data_5c50b52a0eff267f25d2710750f4492b
#
_entry.id   5c50b52a0eff267f25d2710750f4492b
#
_cell.length_a   1.000
_cell.length_b   1.000
_cell.length_c   1.000
_cell.angle_alpha   90.00
_cell.angle_beta   90.00
_cell.angle_gamma   90.00
#
_symmetry.space_group_name_H-M   'P 1'
#
loop_
_entity.id
_entity.type
_entity.pdbx_description
1 polymer ?
#
loop_
_entity_poly.entity_id
_entity_poly.type
_entity_poly.pdbx_seq_one_letter_code
_entity_poly.pdbx_strand_id
1 'polypeptide(L)'
;KAFRNQVQAVADTFNADFKETLISANALAKQFGISADEAIQLIQDGFIAGGDANGEFLNTLKEYPAYFKEAGISASQFVAIVAETNKAGIFSDKGVDAIKEGNLRLREMTTATAAALDGIGISSTQVQKDLQTGAKTTFQVMQEVSAKLAELPDSAQSVGTAIADIFGGPGEDAGLQYLRTLKDISTDLDTVKS
;
A
#
# COMPACT_ATOMS: atom_id res chain seq x y z
N LYS A 1 -21.29 -14.51 17.59
CA LYS A 1 -22.04 -13.44 18.28
C LYS A 1 -21.14 -12.28 18.69
N ALA A 2 -20.04 -12.58 19.40
CA ALA A 2 -19.12 -11.52 19.81
C ALA A 2 -18.52 -10.78 18.61
N PHE A 3 -18.11 -11.50 17.59
CA PHE A 3 -17.57 -10.92 16.37
C PHE A 3 -18.61 -10.03 15.67
N ARG A 4 -19.84 -10.51 15.55
CA ARG A 4 -20.93 -9.75 14.92
C ARG A 4 -21.18 -8.44 15.68
N ASN A 5 -21.16 -8.49 17.02
CA ASN A 5 -21.33 -7.30 17.84
C ASN A 5 -20.17 -6.32 17.67
N GLN A 6 -18.95 -6.82 17.54
CA GLN A 6 -17.76 -5.98 17.24
C GLN A 6 -17.90 -5.29 15.89
N VAL A 7 -18.36 -6.02 14.86
CA VAL A 7 -18.59 -5.46 13.53
C VAL A 7 -19.64 -4.34 13.62
N GLN A 8 -20.75 -4.59 14.34
CA GLN A 8 -21.81 -3.59 14.49
C GLN A 8 -21.28 -2.35 15.22
N ALA A 9 -20.49 -2.54 16.28
CA ALA A 9 -19.93 -1.42 17.03
C ALA A 9 -19.01 -0.55 16.16
N VAL A 10 -18.17 -1.17 15.36
CA VAL A 10 -17.26 -0.45 14.44
C VAL A 10 -18.08 0.28 13.37
N ALA A 11 -19.04 -0.38 12.76
CA ALA A 11 -19.91 0.22 11.74
C ALA A 11 -20.65 1.44 12.31
N ASP A 12 -21.19 1.33 13.51
CA ASP A 12 -21.93 2.41 14.16
C ASP A 12 -21.00 3.58 14.50
N THR A 13 -19.81 3.27 15.05
CA THR A 13 -18.86 4.30 15.49
C THR A 13 -18.39 5.17 14.33
N PHE A 14 -18.13 4.56 13.18
CA PHE A 14 -17.56 5.26 12.02
C PHE A 14 -18.57 5.52 10.92
N ASN A 15 -19.85 5.32 11.20
CA ASN A 15 -20.95 5.53 10.25
C ASN A 15 -20.71 4.76 8.94
N ALA A 16 -20.30 3.51 9.08
CA ALA A 16 -20.06 2.60 7.96
C ALA A 16 -21.19 1.58 7.83
N ASP A 17 -21.32 0.99 6.65
CA ASP A 17 -22.32 -0.06 6.41
C ASP A 17 -21.88 -1.35 7.12
N PHE A 18 -22.80 -1.98 7.84
CA PHE A 18 -22.53 -3.23 8.57
C PHE A 18 -22.06 -4.33 7.61
N LYS A 19 -22.77 -4.53 6.50
CA LYS A 19 -22.46 -5.60 5.55
C LYS A 19 -21.08 -5.40 4.92
N GLU A 20 -20.77 -4.19 4.52
CA GLU A 20 -19.47 -3.86 3.93
C GLU A 20 -18.34 -4.05 4.94
N THR A 21 -18.56 -3.65 6.20
CA THR A 21 -17.60 -3.86 7.28
C THR A 21 -17.33 -5.35 7.50
N LEU A 22 -18.40 -6.15 7.53
CA LEU A 22 -18.32 -7.61 7.70
C LEU A 22 -17.54 -8.25 6.53
N ILE A 23 -17.86 -7.88 5.30
CA ILE A 23 -17.19 -8.42 4.11
C ILE A 23 -15.71 -8.09 4.13
N SER A 24 -15.36 -6.85 4.48
CA SER A 24 -13.96 -6.41 4.55
C SER A 24 -13.18 -7.15 5.64
N ALA A 25 -13.79 -7.35 6.81
CA ALA A 25 -13.16 -8.11 7.90
C ALA A 25 -12.90 -9.55 7.48
N ASN A 26 -13.87 -10.18 6.84
CA ASN A 26 -13.72 -11.56 6.36
C ASN A 26 -12.65 -11.67 5.27
N ALA A 27 -12.56 -10.69 4.39
CA ALA A 27 -11.54 -10.66 3.33
C ALA A 27 -10.13 -10.56 3.93
N LEU A 28 -9.93 -9.66 4.90
CA LEU A 28 -8.65 -9.54 5.60
C LEU A 28 -8.28 -10.83 6.32
N ALA A 29 -9.23 -11.38 7.09
CA ALA A 29 -9.00 -12.60 7.86
C ALA A 29 -8.59 -13.76 6.94
N LYS A 30 -9.33 -13.95 5.85
CA LYS A 30 -9.08 -15.05 4.91
C LYS A 30 -7.76 -14.88 4.17
N GLN A 31 -7.50 -13.71 3.63
CA GLN A 31 -6.32 -13.47 2.78
C GLN A 31 -5.02 -13.45 3.57
N PHE A 32 -5.03 -12.88 4.78
CA PHE A 32 -3.84 -12.81 5.60
C PHE A 32 -3.71 -13.95 6.61
N GLY A 33 -4.71 -14.82 6.71
CA GLY A 33 -4.67 -15.94 7.65
C GLY A 33 -4.72 -15.53 9.11
N ILE A 34 -5.42 -14.43 9.41
CA ILE A 34 -5.60 -13.92 10.77
C ILE A 34 -7.02 -14.22 11.25
N SER A 35 -7.26 -14.06 12.56
CA SER A 35 -8.58 -14.27 13.13
C SER A 35 -9.54 -13.15 12.71
N ALA A 36 -10.84 -13.44 12.75
CA ALA A 36 -11.87 -12.45 12.50
C ALA A 36 -11.78 -11.30 13.52
N ASP A 37 -11.47 -11.61 14.78
CA ASP A 37 -11.32 -10.60 15.83
C ASP A 37 -10.15 -9.67 15.54
N GLU A 38 -9.01 -10.20 15.10
CA GLU A 38 -7.87 -9.38 14.67
C GLU A 38 -8.23 -8.50 13.49
N ALA A 39 -8.93 -9.05 12.51
CA ALA A 39 -9.31 -8.31 11.31
C ALA A 39 -10.19 -7.11 11.65
N ILE A 40 -11.21 -7.29 12.49
CA ILE A 40 -12.10 -6.18 12.84
C ILE A 40 -11.37 -5.13 13.69
N GLN A 41 -10.42 -5.55 14.54
CA GLN A 41 -9.60 -4.62 15.29
C GLN A 41 -8.73 -3.77 14.36
N LEU A 42 -8.15 -4.37 13.35
CA LEU A 42 -7.35 -3.65 12.35
C LEU A 42 -8.20 -2.66 11.56
N ILE A 43 -9.44 -3.03 11.24
CA ILE A 43 -10.38 -2.12 10.56
C ILE A 43 -10.68 -0.92 11.44
N GLN A 44 -10.97 -1.16 12.72
CA GLN A 44 -11.19 -0.08 13.67
C GLN A 44 -9.99 0.86 13.74
N ASP A 45 -8.80 0.32 13.87
CA ASP A 45 -7.56 1.09 13.94
C ASP A 45 -7.32 1.89 12.65
N GLY A 46 -7.64 1.29 11.51
CA GLY A 46 -7.54 1.98 10.21
C GLY A 46 -8.50 3.16 10.08
N PHE A 47 -9.73 3.02 10.57
CA PHE A 47 -10.68 4.14 10.64
C PHE A 47 -10.15 5.25 11.54
N ILE A 48 -9.64 4.90 12.72
CA ILE A 48 -9.05 5.86 13.66
C ILE A 48 -7.89 6.61 13.00
N ALA A 49 -7.11 5.91 12.19
CA ALA A 49 -5.98 6.49 11.46
C ALA A 49 -6.39 7.39 10.30
N GLY A 50 -7.69 7.53 10.01
CA GLY A 50 -8.18 8.36 8.92
C GLY A 50 -8.24 7.63 7.58
N GLY A 51 -8.28 6.30 7.60
CA GLY A 51 -8.26 5.49 6.38
C GLY A 51 -9.44 5.71 5.44
N ASP A 52 -10.56 6.22 5.96
CA ASP A 52 -11.75 6.49 5.14
C ASP A 52 -11.86 7.94 4.66
N ALA A 53 -10.76 8.70 4.72
CA ALA A 53 -10.76 10.10 4.30
C ALA A 53 -11.23 10.31 2.86
N ASN A 54 -11.00 9.34 1.98
CA ASN A 54 -11.46 9.37 0.59
C ASN A 54 -12.72 8.54 0.33
N GLY A 55 -13.32 7.95 1.37
CA GLY A 55 -14.53 7.13 1.25
C GLY A 55 -14.30 5.72 0.69
N GLU A 56 -13.07 5.29 0.49
CA GLU A 56 -12.73 4.03 -0.19
C GLU A 56 -12.11 2.97 0.73
N PHE A 57 -12.07 3.21 2.04
CA PHE A 57 -11.32 2.35 2.97
C PHE A 57 -11.77 0.89 2.91
N LEU A 58 -13.03 0.62 3.19
CA LEU A 58 -13.55 -0.76 3.23
C LEU A 58 -13.43 -1.45 1.88
N ASN A 59 -13.66 -0.72 0.80
CA ASN A 59 -13.55 -1.26 -0.55
C ASN A 59 -12.10 -1.70 -0.85
N THR A 60 -11.14 -0.87 -0.48
CA THR A 60 -9.72 -1.17 -0.65
C THR A 60 -9.31 -2.40 0.17
N LEU A 61 -9.79 -2.50 1.41
CA LEU A 61 -9.46 -3.63 2.29
C LEU A 61 -9.98 -4.97 1.79
N LYS A 62 -11.03 -4.99 0.97
CA LYS A 62 -11.53 -6.25 0.41
C LYS A 62 -10.95 -6.56 -0.97
N GLU A 63 -10.45 -5.56 -1.70
CA GLU A 63 -10.01 -5.73 -3.08
C GLU A 63 -8.52 -6.10 -3.22
N TYR A 64 -7.66 -5.53 -2.37
CA TYR A 64 -6.21 -5.60 -2.55
C TYR A 64 -5.42 -6.56 -1.63
N PRO A 65 -5.98 -7.21 -0.61
CA PRO A 65 -5.17 -7.98 0.36
C PRO A 65 -4.23 -9.01 -0.24
N ALA A 66 -4.68 -9.74 -1.27
CA ALA A 66 -3.89 -10.82 -1.86
C ALA A 66 -2.56 -10.30 -2.43
N TYR A 67 -2.58 -9.15 -3.09
CA TYR A 67 -1.38 -8.56 -3.70
C TYR A 67 -0.35 -8.16 -2.65
N PHE A 68 -0.82 -7.62 -1.52
CA PHE A 68 0.06 -7.16 -0.44
C PHE A 68 0.61 -8.33 0.35
N LYS A 69 -0.19 -9.36 0.58
CA LYS A 69 0.29 -10.57 1.23
C LYS A 69 1.40 -11.24 0.41
N GLU A 70 1.21 -11.34 -0.90
CA GLU A 70 2.20 -11.91 -1.81
C GLU A 70 3.52 -11.13 -1.77
N ALA A 71 3.45 -9.84 -1.50
CA ALA A 71 4.63 -8.98 -1.38
C ALA A 71 5.33 -9.08 -0.01
N GLY A 72 4.84 -9.95 0.88
CA GLY A 72 5.43 -10.13 2.21
C GLY A 72 4.99 -9.10 3.24
N ILE A 73 3.91 -8.37 2.96
CA ILE A 73 3.38 -7.33 3.86
C ILE A 73 2.34 -7.98 4.78
N SER A 74 2.39 -7.67 6.09
CA SER A 74 1.42 -8.17 7.06
C SER A 74 0.08 -7.43 6.94
N ALA A 75 -0.97 -8.00 7.53
CA ALA A 75 -2.29 -7.36 7.55
C ALA A 75 -2.23 -5.98 8.21
N SER A 76 -1.54 -5.86 9.33
CA SER A 76 -1.38 -4.58 10.04
C SER A 76 -0.64 -3.55 9.18
N GLN A 77 0.43 -3.95 8.52
CA GLN A 77 1.18 -3.07 7.61
C GLN A 77 0.32 -2.64 6.43
N PHE A 78 -0.46 -3.56 5.86
CA PHE A 78 -1.38 -3.26 4.76
C PHE A 78 -2.39 -2.18 5.17
N VAL A 79 -3.02 -2.34 6.33
CA VAL A 79 -4.00 -1.35 6.83
C VAL A 79 -3.31 0.01 7.04
N ALA A 80 -2.10 0.03 7.59
CA ALA A 80 -1.35 1.27 7.77
C ALA A 80 -1.06 1.97 6.43
N ILE A 81 -0.62 1.21 5.42
CA ILE A 81 -0.33 1.75 4.09
C ILE A 81 -1.61 2.33 3.46
N VAL A 82 -2.72 1.60 3.55
CA VAL A 82 -4.01 2.07 3.00
C VAL A 82 -4.45 3.35 3.70
N ALA A 83 -4.37 3.40 5.03
CA ALA A 83 -4.77 4.57 5.80
C ALA A 83 -3.94 5.80 5.41
N GLU A 84 -2.62 5.67 5.33
CA GLU A 84 -1.73 6.77 4.95
C GLU A 84 -1.99 7.22 3.52
N THR A 85 -2.17 6.29 2.59
CA THR A 85 -2.42 6.57 1.18
C THR A 85 -3.75 7.33 1.02
N ASN A 86 -4.80 6.87 1.69
CA ASN A 86 -6.12 7.50 1.60
C ASN A 86 -6.11 8.90 2.24
N LYS A 87 -5.37 9.06 3.33
CA LYS A 87 -5.19 10.36 3.99
C LYS A 87 -4.46 11.38 3.12
N ALA A 88 -3.59 10.92 2.23
CA ALA A 88 -2.82 11.80 1.34
C ALA A 88 -3.69 12.51 0.30
N GLY A 89 -4.97 12.20 0.23
CA GLY A 89 -5.90 12.88 -0.65
C GLY A 89 -5.87 12.43 -2.10
N ILE A 90 -5.34 11.25 -2.36
CA ILE A 90 -5.36 10.66 -3.69
C ILE A 90 -6.77 10.15 -3.98
N PHE A 91 -7.31 10.54 -5.11
CA PHE A 91 -8.67 10.17 -5.48
C PHE A 91 -8.78 8.68 -5.76
N SER A 92 -9.88 8.08 -5.26
CA SER A 92 -10.20 6.70 -5.52
C SER A 92 -9.08 5.77 -5.03
N ASP A 93 -8.77 4.74 -5.79
CA ASP A 93 -7.78 3.71 -5.49
C ASP A 93 -6.43 3.93 -6.17
N LYS A 94 -6.21 5.09 -6.78
CA LYS A 94 -5.00 5.36 -7.59
C LYS A 94 -3.70 5.17 -6.81
N GLY A 95 -3.67 5.63 -5.56
CA GLY A 95 -2.47 5.46 -4.73
C GLY A 95 -2.17 4.00 -4.43
N VAL A 96 -3.19 3.23 -4.07
CA VAL A 96 -3.03 1.80 -3.78
C VAL A 96 -2.73 1.00 -5.05
N ASP A 97 -3.35 1.39 -6.18
CA ASP A 97 -3.04 0.77 -7.48
C ASP A 97 -1.57 0.96 -7.87
N ALA A 98 -1.01 2.14 -7.62
CA ALA A 98 0.40 2.38 -7.90
C ALA A 98 1.31 1.48 -7.06
N ILE A 99 0.98 1.29 -5.79
CA ILE A 99 1.73 0.38 -4.90
C ILE A 99 1.59 -1.07 -5.36
N LYS A 100 0.38 -1.49 -5.72
CA LYS A 100 0.13 -2.83 -6.26
C LYS A 100 0.98 -3.08 -7.51
N GLU A 101 0.96 -2.14 -8.45
CA GLU A 101 1.71 -2.27 -9.70
C GLU A 101 3.21 -2.29 -9.44
N GLY A 102 3.70 -1.44 -8.54
CA GLY A 102 5.10 -1.45 -8.12
C GLY A 102 5.52 -2.81 -7.54
N ASN A 103 4.68 -3.40 -6.69
CA ASN A 103 4.92 -4.74 -6.16
C ASN A 103 5.10 -5.77 -7.27
N LEU A 104 4.19 -5.77 -8.25
CA LEU A 104 4.22 -6.74 -9.35
C LEU A 104 5.48 -6.56 -10.21
N ARG A 105 5.80 -5.32 -10.57
CA ARG A 105 6.94 -5.02 -11.44
C ARG A 105 8.28 -5.28 -10.78
N LEU A 106 8.43 -4.97 -9.51
CA LEU A 106 9.65 -5.26 -8.76
C LEU A 106 9.86 -6.77 -8.61
N ARG A 107 8.80 -7.53 -8.40
CA ARG A 107 8.90 -9.00 -8.32
C ARG A 107 9.22 -9.63 -9.66
N GLU A 108 8.62 -9.14 -10.73
CA GLU A 108 8.89 -9.62 -12.09
C GLU A 108 10.29 -9.23 -12.54
N MET A 109 10.70 -8.01 -12.24
CA MET A 109 12.01 -7.45 -12.55
C MET A 109 12.40 -7.65 -14.02
N THR A 110 11.62 -7.07 -14.93
CA THR A 110 11.95 -7.05 -16.35
C THR A 110 13.22 -6.24 -16.57
N THR A 111 13.82 -6.39 -17.73
CA THR A 111 14.99 -5.60 -18.15
C THR A 111 14.69 -4.09 -18.03
N ALA A 112 13.48 -3.67 -18.42
CA ALA A 112 13.07 -2.27 -18.34
C ALA A 112 12.98 -1.78 -16.90
N THR A 113 12.38 -2.56 -16.01
CA THR A 113 12.30 -2.22 -14.58
C THR A 113 13.69 -2.13 -13.95
N ALA A 114 14.55 -3.11 -14.25
CA ALA A 114 15.94 -3.10 -13.76
C ALA A 114 16.70 -1.87 -14.23
N ALA A 115 16.59 -1.52 -15.51
CA ALA A 115 17.24 -0.34 -16.07
C ALA A 115 16.73 0.96 -15.44
N ALA A 116 15.41 1.01 -15.14
CA ALA A 116 14.81 2.18 -14.48
C ALA A 116 15.36 2.37 -13.07
N LEU A 117 15.55 1.29 -12.30
CA LEU A 117 16.16 1.35 -10.96
C LEU A 117 17.61 1.86 -11.07
N ASP A 118 18.41 1.25 -11.95
CA ASP A 118 19.81 1.64 -12.15
C ASP A 118 19.90 3.12 -12.56
N GLY A 119 18.95 3.58 -13.39
CA GLY A 119 18.90 4.96 -13.87
C GLY A 119 18.69 6.01 -12.81
N ILE A 120 18.10 5.65 -11.67
CA ILE A 120 17.93 6.57 -10.54
C ILE A 120 18.93 6.28 -9.41
N GLY A 121 19.92 5.43 -9.67
CA GLY A 121 20.99 5.17 -8.70
C GLY A 121 20.70 4.06 -7.70
N ILE A 122 19.75 3.19 -7.99
CA ILE A 122 19.44 2.02 -7.15
C ILE A 122 19.90 0.77 -7.89
N SER A 123 20.80 -0.01 -7.27
CA SER A 123 21.30 -1.24 -7.90
C SER A 123 20.20 -2.28 -8.07
N SER A 124 19.80 -2.54 -9.31
CA SER A 124 18.78 -3.56 -9.61
C SER A 124 19.24 -4.96 -9.19
N THR A 125 20.52 -5.27 -9.30
CA THR A 125 21.10 -6.54 -8.86
C THR A 125 20.93 -6.71 -7.34
N GLN A 126 21.23 -5.66 -6.58
CA GLN A 126 21.09 -5.71 -5.12
C GLN A 126 19.62 -5.81 -4.72
N VAL A 127 18.73 -5.10 -5.42
CA VAL A 127 17.28 -5.19 -5.18
C VAL A 127 16.80 -6.63 -5.37
N GLN A 128 17.18 -7.27 -6.47
CA GLN A 128 16.80 -8.66 -6.73
C GLN A 128 17.25 -9.58 -5.58
N LYS A 129 18.48 -9.41 -5.12
CA LYS A 129 19.03 -10.20 -4.02
C LYS A 129 18.25 -9.97 -2.73
N ASP A 130 17.99 -8.71 -2.40
CA ASP A 130 17.28 -8.33 -1.18
C ASP A 130 15.85 -8.87 -1.16
N LEU A 131 15.16 -8.83 -2.29
CA LEU A 131 13.80 -9.37 -2.41
C LEU A 131 13.81 -10.91 -2.32
N GLN A 132 14.77 -11.57 -2.94
CA GLN A 132 14.89 -13.03 -2.92
C GLN A 132 15.20 -13.56 -1.52
N THR A 133 16.04 -12.87 -0.78
CA THR A 133 16.45 -13.30 0.58
C THR A 133 15.48 -12.85 1.66
N GLY A 134 14.51 -11.97 1.32
CA GLY A 134 13.61 -11.38 2.30
C GLY A 134 14.24 -10.24 3.11
N ALA A 135 15.45 -9.78 2.75
CA ALA A 135 16.09 -8.66 3.43
C ALA A 135 15.29 -7.36 3.29
N LYS A 136 14.54 -7.22 2.19
CA LYS A 136 13.63 -6.11 1.95
C LYS A 136 12.33 -6.61 1.36
N THR A 137 11.24 -5.90 1.65
CA THR A 137 9.96 -6.08 0.96
C THR A 137 9.95 -5.19 -0.29
N THR A 138 9.05 -5.47 -1.22
CA THR A 138 8.88 -4.60 -2.39
C THR A 138 8.47 -3.19 -1.98
N PHE A 139 7.68 -3.05 -0.91
CA PHE A 139 7.28 -1.73 -0.44
C PHE A 139 8.49 -0.92 0.06
N GLN A 140 9.42 -1.56 0.78
CA GLN A 140 10.64 -0.89 1.22
C GLN A 140 11.46 -0.40 0.01
N VAL A 141 11.53 -1.20 -1.05
CA VAL A 141 12.21 -0.79 -2.29
C VAL A 141 11.48 0.40 -2.93
N MET A 142 10.14 0.38 -2.96
CA MET A 142 9.37 1.51 -3.47
C MET A 142 9.63 2.79 -2.68
N GLN A 143 9.83 2.68 -1.36
CA GLN A 143 10.19 3.85 -0.54
C GLN A 143 11.59 4.37 -0.89
N GLU A 144 12.52 3.50 -1.20
CA GLU A 144 13.86 3.92 -1.68
C GLU A 144 13.75 4.62 -3.04
N VAL A 145 12.93 4.09 -3.95
CA VAL A 145 12.63 4.74 -5.23
C VAL A 145 12.05 6.12 -5.00
N SER A 146 11.06 6.21 -4.11
CA SER A 146 10.41 7.47 -3.73
C SER A 146 11.44 8.51 -3.26
N ALA A 147 12.37 8.12 -2.41
CA ALA A 147 13.44 9.00 -1.92
C ALA A 147 14.31 9.51 -3.04
N LYS A 148 14.67 8.65 -4.01
CA LYS A 148 15.45 9.06 -5.17
C LYS A 148 14.68 10.02 -6.07
N LEU A 149 13.40 9.75 -6.29
CA LEU A 149 12.55 10.66 -7.08
C LEU A 149 12.44 12.04 -6.42
N ALA A 150 12.45 12.10 -5.09
CA ALA A 150 12.40 13.36 -4.35
C ALA A 150 13.67 14.20 -4.53
N GLU A 151 14.80 13.57 -4.85
CA GLU A 151 16.08 14.25 -5.05
C GLU A 151 16.29 14.75 -6.48
N LEU A 152 15.49 14.28 -7.44
CA LEU A 152 15.67 14.58 -8.86
C LEU A 152 14.65 15.63 -9.32
N PRO A 153 15.02 16.47 -10.31
CA PRO A 153 14.07 17.44 -10.87
C PRO A 153 12.94 16.72 -11.63
N ASP A 154 11.77 17.34 -11.65
CA ASP A 154 10.59 16.79 -12.32
C ASP A 154 10.85 16.45 -13.80
N SER A 155 11.67 17.25 -14.45
CA SER A 155 11.96 17.12 -15.87
C SER A 155 13.04 16.08 -16.20
N ALA A 156 13.67 15.46 -15.21
CA ALA A 156 14.71 14.47 -15.48
C ALA A 156 14.12 13.27 -16.23
N GLN A 157 14.78 12.83 -17.29
CA GLN A 157 14.33 11.68 -18.08
C GLN A 157 14.24 10.42 -17.21
N SER A 158 15.17 10.24 -16.28
CA SER A 158 15.21 9.11 -15.36
C SER A 158 13.97 9.05 -14.45
N VAL A 159 13.37 10.20 -14.11
CA VAL A 159 12.13 10.27 -13.35
C VAL A 159 10.97 9.71 -14.18
N GLY A 160 10.83 10.17 -15.42
CA GLY A 160 9.79 9.66 -16.32
C GLY A 160 9.91 8.18 -16.56
N THR A 161 11.12 7.69 -16.78
CA THR A 161 11.39 6.26 -16.97
C THR A 161 11.06 5.46 -15.72
N ALA A 162 11.41 5.96 -14.54
CA ALA A 162 11.10 5.28 -13.27
C ALA A 162 9.59 5.17 -13.05
N ILE A 163 8.84 6.23 -13.31
CA ILE A 163 7.38 6.19 -13.19
C ILE A 163 6.81 5.13 -14.15
N ALA A 164 7.21 5.18 -15.41
CA ALA A 164 6.67 4.28 -16.43
C ALA A 164 7.04 2.81 -16.19
N ASP A 165 8.28 2.53 -15.82
CA ASP A 165 8.81 1.16 -15.80
C ASP A 165 8.84 0.52 -14.40
N ILE A 166 8.64 1.30 -13.34
CA ILE A 166 8.53 0.77 -11.97
C ILE A 166 7.08 0.76 -11.50
N PHE A 167 6.32 1.82 -11.77
CA PHE A 167 4.94 1.95 -11.31
C PHE A 167 3.89 1.82 -12.41
N GLY A 168 4.29 1.97 -13.67
CA GLY A 168 3.38 1.83 -14.82
C GLY A 168 2.30 2.91 -14.89
N GLY A 169 1.23 2.61 -15.64
CA GLY A 169 0.07 3.50 -15.77
C GLY A 169 -0.50 3.96 -14.45
N PRO A 170 -0.71 3.05 -13.47
CA PRO A 170 -1.18 3.47 -12.14
C PRO A 170 -0.28 4.51 -11.47
N GLY A 171 1.04 4.41 -11.65
CA GLY A 171 1.98 5.42 -11.13
C GLY A 171 1.83 6.76 -11.82
N GLU A 172 1.62 6.74 -13.13
CA GLU A 172 1.37 7.97 -13.90
C GLU A 172 0.06 8.63 -13.43
N ASP A 173 -0.99 7.84 -13.17
CA ASP A 173 -2.28 8.34 -12.70
C ASP A 173 -2.20 8.88 -11.27
N ALA A 174 -1.47 8.23 -10.37
CA ALA A 174 -1.28 8.71 -9.01
C ALA A 174 -0.46 10.00 -8.95
N GLY A 175 0.50 10.14 -9.85
CA GLY A 175 1.29 11.35 -10.02
C GLY A 175 2.59 11.37 -9.24
N LEU A 176 3.57 12.10 -9.78
CA LEU A 176 4.90 12.19 -9.21
C LEU A 176 4.91 12.71 -7.77
N GLN A 177 4.06 13.70 -7.46
CA GLN A 177 4.02 14.25 -6.11
C GLN A 177 3.65 13.18 -5.08
N TYR A 178 2.65 12.34 -5.42
CA TYR A 178 2.28 11.23 -4.55
C TYR A 178 3.41 10.21 -4.43
N LEU A 179 4.03 9.82 -5.54
CA LEU A 179 5.12 8.84 -5.53
C LEU A 179 6.30 9.32 -4.66
N ARG A 180 6.56 10.61 -4.64
CA ARG A 180 7.58 11.21 -3.76
C ARG A 180 7.22 11.13 -2.28
N THR A 181 5.96 10.95 -1.93
CA THR A 181 5.53 10.84 -0.53
C THR A 181 5.56 9.40 0.00
N LEU A 182 5.74 8.40 -0.86
CA LEU A 182 5.80 7.00 -0.41
C LEU A 182 6.90 6.78 0.64
N LYS A 183 8.03 7.49 0.52
CA LYS A 183 9.12 7.41 1.49
C LYS A 183 8.69 7.76 2.91
N ASP A 184 7.65 8.56 3.06
CA ASP A 184 7.16 9.06 4.35
C ASP A 184 6.01 8.23 4.92
N ILE A 185 5.49 7.25 4.16
CA ILE A 185 4.40 6.40 4.62
C ILE A 185 4.90 5.44 5.69
N SER A 186 4.26 5.49 6.87
CA SER A 186 4.55 4.54 7.94
C SER A 186 3.82 3.23 7.70
N THR A 187 4.51 2.12 7.93
CA THR A 187 3.90 0.79 7.97
C THR A 187 3.53 0.37 9.39
N ASP A 188 3.74 1.25 10.36
CA ASP A 188 3.37 1.01 11.76
C ASP A 188 2.00 1.62 12.03
N LEU A 189 0.98 0.77 12.16
CA LEU A 189 -0.39 1.21 12.34
C LEU A 189 -0.57 2.01 13.64
N ASP A 190 0.15 1.66 14.70
CA ASP A 190 0.09 2.41 15.95
C ASP A 190 0.59 3.85 15.78
N THR A 191 1.65 4.04 15.01
CA THR A 191 2.16 5.37 14.66
C THR A 191 1.13 6.14 13.83
N VAL A 192 0.55 5.49 12.82
CA VAL A 192 -0.40 6.15 11.90
C VAL A 192 -1.65 6.62 12.63
N LYS A 193 -2.15 5.85 13.60
CA LYS A 193 -3.37 6.22 14.29
C LYS A 193 -3.16 7.25 15.41
N SER A 194 -1.91 7.54 15.77
CA SER A 194 -1.58 8.62 16.68
C SER A 194 -1.66 9.96 15.96
#